data_c078e022b75e6c1e97bcd7b06ecef0b8
#
_entry.id   c078e022b75e6c1e97bcd7b06ecef0b8
#
_cell.length_a   1.000
_cell.length_b   1.000
_cell.length_c   1.000
_cell.angle_alpha   90.00
_cell.angle_beta   90.00
_cell.angle_gamma   90.00
#
_symmetry.space_group_name_H-M   'P 1'
#
loop_
_entity.id
_entity.type
_entity.pdbx_description
1 polymer ?
#
loop_
_entity_poly.entity_id
_entity_poly.type
_entity_poly.pdbx_seq_one_letter_code
_entity_poly.pdbx_strand_id
1 'polypeptide(L)'
;MSDLNFRAVIIIPCRKHARPLALELPKILASGLGVIIVDDGNTVEESQILNSLLAPNVMVLRHTGAPGKGAAMQFGFEYAYSQGFTHVIQIDADGQQDAQAIPEILVLAMRHQNQLICAVPNYNKVPLGRFMARYITHFWVAVELGRCQIIDSMCGLRCYPLAQTLQVMHQH
;
A
#
# COMPACT_ATOMS: atom_id res chain seq x y z
N MET A 1 -15.03 7.24 22.39
CA MET A 1 -13.80 8.05 22.46
C MET A 1 -13.41 8.37 21.04
N SER A 2 -13.23 9.60 20.79
CA SER A 2 -13.44 10.41 19.61
C SER A 2 -12.63 10.05 18.37
N ASP A 3 -13.33 9.89 17.25
CA ASP A 3 -12.87 9.83 15.84
C ASP A 3 -12.18 11.11 15.34
N LEU A 4 -11.68 11.95 16.23
CA LEU A 4 -11.26 13.32 15.94
C LEU A 4 -9.96 13.45 15.15
N ASN A 5 -9.28 12.36 14.80
CA ASN A 5 -8.00 12.49 14.09
C ASN A 5 -7.68 11.39 13.09
N PHE A 6 -8.66 10.63 12.56
CA PHE A 6 -8.40 9.65 11.53
C PHE A 6 -8.15 10.35 10.18
N ARG A 7 -6.92 10.34 9.72
CA ARG A 7 -6.50 10.90 8.43
C ARG A 7 -5.75 9.84 7.64
N ALA A 8 -6.36 9.35 6.57
CA ALA A 8 -5.78 8.35 5.71
C ALA A 8 -5.31 8.93 4.37
N VAL A 9 -4.27 8.35 3.80
CA VAL A 9 -3.75 8.64 2.47
C VAL A 9 -3.38 7.32 1.78
N ILE A 10 -3.42 7.28 0.46
CA ILE A 10 -2.99 6.12 -0.31
C ILE A 10 -1.53 6.28 -0.68
N ILE A 11 -0.70 5.24 -0.48
CA ILE A 11 0.69 5.20 -0.96
C ILE A 11 0.83 4.11 -2.02
N ILE A 12 1.45 4.49 -3.15
CA ILE A 12 1.68 3.63 -4.30
C ILE A 12 3.17 3.62 -4.61
N PRO A 13 3.93 2.59 -4.17
CA PRO A 13 5.31 2.43 -4.62
C PRO A 13 5.30 2.04 -6.10
N CYS A 14 5.98 2.83 -6.92
CA CYS A 14 6.00 2.63 -8.37
C CYS A 14 7.41 2.44 -8.89
N ARG A 15 7.68 1.27 -9.48
CA ARG A 15 8.91 0.97 -10.20
C ARG A 15 8.58 0.19 -11.47
N LYS A 16 8.87 0.78 -12.64
CA LYS A 16 8.61 0.18 -13.97
C LYS A 16 7.12 -0.06 -14.29
N HIS A 17 6.22 0.61 -13.59
CA HIS A 17 4.76 0.44 -13.74
C HIS A 17 4.01 1.78 -13.87
N ALA A 18 4.67 2.85 -14.37
CA ALA A 18 4.04 4.16 -14.49
C ALA A 18 2.84 4.16 -15.45
N ARG A 19 2.93 3.43 -16.57
CA ARG A 19 1.82 3.31 -17.55
C ARG A 19 0.62 2.54 -17.00
N PRO A 20 0.78 1.33 -16.40
CA PRO A 20 -0.34 0.66 -15.72
C PRO A 20 -0.97 1.53 -14.63
N LEU A 21 -0.15 2.19 -13.82
CA LEU A 21 -0.64 3.08 -12.77
C LEU A 21 -1.48 4.23 -13.35
N ALA A 22 -1.06 4.84 -14.46
CA ALA A 22 -1.81 5.92 -15.09
C ALA A 22 -3.23 5.49 -15.49
N LEU A 23 -3.43 4.23 -15.86
CA LEU A 23 -4.74 3.67 -16.21
C LEU A 23 -5.60 3.36 -14.98
N GLU A 24 -4.97 2.95 -13.88
CA GLU A 24 -5.68 2.57 -12.63
C GLU A 24 -5.94 3.77 -11.70
N LEU A 25 -5.14 4.83 -11.80
CA LEU A 25 -5.22 5.99 -10.90
C LEU A 25 -6.63 6.62 -10.80
N PRO A 26 -7.42 6.76 -11.89
CA PRO A 26 -8.78 7.28 -11.79
C PRO A 26 -9.69 6.42 -10.90
N LYS A 27 -9.52 5.10 -10.92
CA LYS A 27 -10.29 4.18 -10.06
C LYS A 27 -9.89 4.32 -8.59
N ILE A 28 -8.59 4.50 -8.33
CA ILE A 28 -8.04 4.71 -6.99
C ILE A 28 -8.57 6.04 -6.42
N LEU A 29 -8.55 7.10 -7.22
CA LEU A 29 -9.04 8.43 -6.85
C LEU A 29 -10.54 8.47 -6.58
N ALA A 30 -11.33 7.55 -7.13
CA ALA A 30 -12.75 7.42 -6.83
C ALA A 30 -13.03 7.13 -5.33
N SER A 31 -12.03 6.68 -4.57
CA SER A 31 -12.10 6.54 -3.11
C SER A 31 -12.23 7.88 -2.36
N GLY A 32 -11.93 9.01 -3.02
CA GLY A 32 -11.91 10.35 -2.43
C GLY A 32 -10.67 10.66 -1.57
N LEU A 33 -9.73 9.72 -1.42
CA LEU A 33 -8.49 9.92 -0.67
C LEU A 33 -7.41 10.57 -1.54
N GLY A 34 -6.48 11.31 -0.89
CA GLY A 34 -5.25 11.74 -1.52
C GLY A 34 -4.33 10.56 -1.82
N VAL A 35 -3.50 10.72 -2.85
CA VAL A 35 -2.57 9.69 -3.32
C VAL A 35 -1.15 10.24 -3.30
N ILE A 36 -0.23 9.47 -2.73
CA ILE A 36 1.22 9.69 -2.77
C ILE A 36 1.83 8.56 -3.60
N ILE A 37 2.34 8.89 -4.77
CA ILE A 37 3.08 7.97 -5.61
C ILE A 37 4.56 8.08 -5.23
N VAL A 38 5.19 6.98 -4.85
CA VAL A 38 6.63 6.94 -4.57
C VAL A 38 7.35 6.40 -5.79
N ASP A 39 8.06 7.28 -6.50
CA ASP A 39 8.91 6.96 -7.63
C ASP A 39 10.20 6.29 -7.14
N ASP A 40 10.29 4.97 -7.27
CA ASP A 40 11.37 4.13 -6.72
C ASP A 40 12.45 3.84 -7.77
N GLY A 41 13.22 4.86 -8.15
CA GLY A 41 14.34 4.69 -9.06
C GLY A 41 13.92 4.32 -10.49
N ASN A 42 12.85 4.92 -10.99
CA ASN A 42 12.42 4.75 -12.38
C ASN A 42 13.36 5.44 -13.38
N THR A 43 13.27 5.06 -14.65
CA THR A 43 13.90 5.77 -15.76
C THR A 43 13.32 7.18 -15.91
N VAL A 44 14.00 8.03 -16.69
CA VAL A 44 13.54 9.40 -16.96
C VAL A 44 12.14 9.38 -17.58
N GLU A 45 11.89 8.47 -18.54
CA GLU A 45 10.62 8.34 -19.24
C GLU A 45 9.48 7.93 -18.30
N GLU A 46 9.73 6.94 -17.43
CA GLU A 46 8.75 6.50 -16.44
C GLU A 46 8.46 7.62 -15.43
N SER A 47 9.49 8.33 -14.96
CA SER A 47 9.32 9.46 -14.04
C SER A 47 8.56 10.62 -14.68
N GLN A 48 8.74 10.89 -15.98
CA GLN A 48 7.95 11.89 -16.70
C GLN A 48 6.46 11.51 -16.76
N ILE A 49 6.15 10.21 -16.97
CA ILE A 49 4.77 9.73 -16.90
C ILE A 49 4.20 9.96 -15.50
N LEU A 50 4.93 9.59 -14.44
CA LEU A 50 4.46 9.82 -13.07
C LEU A 50 4.23 11.30 -12.78
N ASN A 51 5.14 12.18 -13.21
CA ASN A 51 4.99 13.63 -13.03
C ASN A 51 3.78 14.20 -13.79
N SER A 52 3.38 13.59 -14.91
CA SER A 52 2.17 13.99 -15.63
C SER A 52 0.86 13.65 -14.89
N LEU A 53 0.93 12.79 -13.85
CA LEU A 53 -0.20 12.42 -13.00
C LEU A 53 -0.43 13.38 -11.82
N LEU A 54 0.45 14.36 -11.62
CA LEU A 54 0.32 15.37 -10.57
C LEU A 54 -1.04 16.07 -10.66
N ALA A 55 -1.73 16.15 -9.53
CA ALA A 55 -3.04 16.80 -9.38
C ALA A 55 -3.17 17.33 -7.94
N PRO A 56 -4.17 18.15 -7.60
CA PRO A 56 -4.34 18.66 -6.24
C PRO A 56 -4.40 17.58 -5.14
N ASN A 57 -4.86 16.38 -5.51
CA ASN A 57 -4.96 15.22 -4.62
C ASN A 57 -3.98 14.08 -4.96
N VAL A 58 -3.03 14.33 -5.88
CA VAL A 58 -1.97 13.36 -6.27
C VAL A 58 -0.62 14.03 -6.15
N MET A 59 0.26 13.43 -5.35
CA MET A 59 1.64 13.85 -5.17
C MET A 59 2.58 12.75 -5.68
N VAL A 60 3.71 13.15 -6.26
CA VAL A 60 4.80 12.25 -6.66
C VAL A 60 6.03 12.58 -5.82
N LEU A 61 6.56 11.59 -5.11
CA LEU A 61 7.78 11.70 -4.32
C LEU A 61 8.87 10.86 -4.97
N ARG A 62 10.02 11.46 -5.22
CA ARG A 62 11.20 10.76 -5.73
C ARG A 62 11.98 10.13 -4.58
N HIS A 63 12.03 8.80 -4.54
CA HIS A 63 12.93 8.07 -3.65
C HIS A 63 14.31 7.96 -4.30
N THR A 64 15.33 8.51 -3.63
CA THR A 64 16.72 8.58 -4.12
C THR A 64 17.64 7.55 -3.47
N GLY A 65 17.13 6.76 -2.52
CA GLY A 65 17.86 5.67 -1.86
C GLY A 65 18.04 4.44 -2.73
N ALA A 66 18.54 3.36 -2.14
CA ALA A 66 18.62 2.06 -2.80
C ALA A 66 17.20 1.61 -3.22
N PRO A 67 16.99 1.28 -4.51
CA PRO A 67 15.67 0.93 -4.99
C PRO A 67 15.16 -0.36 -4.34
N GLY A 68 13.90 -0.35 -3.93
CA GLY A 68 13.24 -1.51 -3.34
C GLY A 68 11.88 -1.16 -2.73
N LYS A 69 10.89 -2.04 -2.92
CA LYS A 69 9.52 -1.80 -2.45
C LYS A 69 9.46 -1.44 -0.96
N GLY A 70 10.23 -2.14 -0.12
CA GLY A 70 10.28 -1.88 1.31
C GLY A 70 10.80 -0.48 1.63
N ALA A 71 11.93 -0.08 1.02
CA ALA A 71 12.54 1.25 1.20
C ALA A 71 11.61 2.37 0.68
N ALA A 72 10.98 2.17 -0.48
CA ALA A 72 10.01 3.11 -1.02
C ALA A 72 8.77 3.26 -0.11
N MET A 73 8.28 2.16 0.46
CA MET A 73 7.18 2.20 1.41
C MET A 73 7.56 2.91 2.70
N GLN A 74 8.74 2.62 3.27
CA GLN A 74 9.22 3.32 4.46
C GLN A 74 9.31 4.82 4.21
N PHE A 75 9.94 5.23 3.11
CA PHE A 75 10.05 6.63 2.72
C PHE A 75 8.68 7.31 2.60
N GLY A 76 7.72 6.64 1.95
CA GLY A 76 6.34 7.12 1.85
C GLY A 76 5.62 7.22 3.20
N PHE A 77 5.83 6.26 4.09
CA PHE A 77 5.24 6.26 5.44
C PHE A 77 5.78 7.40 6.29
N GLU A 78 7.10 7.62 6.30
CA GLU A 78 7.75 8.72 7.03
C GLU A 78 7.23 10.07 6.53
N TYR A 79 7.14 10.23 5.21
CA TYR A 79 6.57 11.44 4.63
C TYR A 79 5.10 11.64 5.04
N ALA A 80 4.25 10.63 4.88
CA ALA A 80 2.84 10.72 5.26
C ALA A 80 2.67 11.06 6.74
N TYR A 81 3.47 10.45 7.62
CA TYR A 81 3.46 10.75 9.04
C TYR A 81 3.85 12.20 9.33
N SER A 82 4.87 12.73 8.66
CA SER A 82 5.30 14.14 8.78
C SER A 82 4.22 15.14 8.34
N GLN A 83 3.32 14.71 7.43
CA GLN A 83 2.16 15.51 6.97
C GLN A 83 0.92 15.35 7.88
N GLY A 84 1.05 14.64 9.01
CA GLY A 84 0.00 14.44 9.99
C GLY A 84 -1.06 13.43 9.57
N PHE A 85 -0.78 12.54 8.62
CA PHE A 85 -1.62 11.37 8.38
C PHE A 85 -1.43 10.34 9.49
N THR A 86 -2.50 9.66 9.85
CA THR A 86 -2.49 8.62 10.89
C THR A 86 -2.48 7.22 10.30
N HIS A 87 -2.99 7.08 9.08
CA HIS A 87 -3.12 5.79 8.39
C HIS A 87 -2.67 5.89 6.93
N VAL A 88 -2.11 4.81 6.43
CA VAL A 88 -1.76 4.65 5.01
C VAL A 88 -2.44 3.42 4.44
N ILE A 89 -3.11 3.58 3.31
CA ILE A 89 -3.53 2.46 2.47
C ILE A 89 -2.47 2.24 1.41
N GLN A 90 -1.82 1.08 1.44
CA GLN A 90 -0.92 0.64 0.38
C GLN A 90 -1.73 0.00 -0.75
N ILE A 91 -1.40 0.34 -1.99
CA ILE A 91 -1.84 -0.36 -3.20
C ILE A 91 -0.67 -0.44 -4.18
N ASP A 92 -0.55 -1.53 -4.91
CA ASP A 92 0.55 -1.72 -5.87
C ASP A 92 0.24 -1.06 -7.22
N ALA A 93 1.28 -0.62 -7.93
CA ALA A 93 1.16 0.13 -9.19
C ALA A 93 0.82 -0.75 -10.41
N ASP A 94 0.75 -2.08 -10.26
CA ASP A 94 0.59 -3.06 -11.35
C ASP A 94 -0.87 -3.29 -11.77
N GLY A 95 -1.84 -2.69 -11.05
CA GLY A 95 -3.27 -2.80 -11.34
C GLY A 95 -3.89 -4.17 -11.02
N GLN A 96 -3.18 -5.05 -10.29
CA GLN A 96 -3.73 -6.38 -9.95
C GLN A 96 -4.70 -6.35 -8.77
N GLN A 97 -4.76 -5.24 -8.04
CA GLN A 97 -5.60 -5.08 -6.85
C GLN A 97 -6.88 -4.31 -7.20
N ASP A 98 -7.98 -4.72 -6.57
CA ASP A 98 -9.26 -4.07 -6.79
C ASP A 98 -9.37 -2.79 -5.94
N ALA A 99 -9.25 -1.63 -6.58
CA ALA A 99 -9.40 -0.34 -5.91
C ALA A 99 -10.80 -0.12 -5.31
N GLN A 100 -11.81 -0.88 -5.75
CA GLN A 100 -13.18 -0.79 -5.20
C GLN A 100 -13.24 -1.32 -3.76
N ALA A 101 -12.26 -2.09 -3.30
CA ALA A 101 -12.16 -2.53 -1.91
C ALA A 101 -11.65 -1.45 -0.94
N ILE A 102 -11.10 -0.32 -1.43
CA ILE A 102 -10.55 0.75 -0.58
C ILE A 102 -11.58 1.28 0.44
N PRO A 103 -12.84 1.60 0.07
CA PRO A 103 -13.82 2.09 1.02
C PRO A 103 -14.11 1.11 2.17
N GLU A 104 -14.17 -0.19 1.89
CA GLU A 104 -14.39 -1.21 2.91
C GLU A 104 -13.20 -1.28 3.88
N ILE A 105 -11.98 -1.28 3.36
CA ILE A 105 -10.75 -1.26 4.17
C ILE A 105 -10.70 -0.01 5.05
N LEU A 106 -11.09 1.14 4.51
CA LEU A 106 -11.14 2.41 5.24
C LEU A 106 -12.11 2.32 6.42
N VAL A 107 -13.31 1.79 6.22
CA VAL A 107 -14.31 1.61 7.28
C VAL A 107 -13.78 0.67 8.37
N LEU A 108 -13.12 -0.43 8.00
CA LEU A 108 -12.52 -1.35 8.95
C LEU A 108 -11.37 -0.69 9.72
N ALA A 109 -10.51 0.08 9.05
CA ALA A 109 -9.41 0.80 9.70
C ALA A 109 -9.92 1.87 10.69
N MET A 110 -11.00 2.57 10.37
CA MET A 110 -11.64 3.52 11.30
C MET A 110 -12.17 2.84 12.58
N ARG A 111 -12.68 1.61 12.46
CA ARG A 111 -13.17 0.81 13.60
C ARG A 111 -12.02 0.19 14.42
N HIS A 112 -10.90 -0.10 13.79
CA HIS A 112 -9.76 -0.82 14.36
C HIS A 112 -8.45 -0.05 14.17
N GLN A 113 -8.42 1.21 14.65
CA GLN A 113 -7.36 2.19 14.35
C GLN A 113 -5.94 1.77 14.75
N ASN A 114 -5.78 0.79 15.63
CA ASN A 114 -4.47 0.30 16.07
C ASN A 114 -4.09 -1.05 15.42
N GLN A 115 -4.84 -1.49 14.40
CA GLN A 115 -4.63 -2.78 13.76
C GLN A 115 -4.25 -2.62 12.29
N LEU A 116 -3.37 -3.49 11.81
CA LEU A 116 -3.11 -3.65 10.39
C LEU A 116 -4.32 -4.36 9.74
N ILE A 117 -4.94 -3.70 8.78
CA ILE A 117 -6.05 -4.28 8.00
C ILE A 117 -5.48 -4.78 6.67
N CYS A 118 -5.68 -6.06 6.38
CA CYS A 118 -5.24 -6.68 5.12
C CYS A 118 -6.46 -7.12 4.31
N ALA A 119 -6.50 -6.77 3.04
CA ALA A 119 -7.46 -7.36 2.12
C ALA A 119 -7.13 -8.83 1.87
N VAL A 120 -8.16 -9.64 1.67
CA VAL A 120 -8.02 -11.05 1.28
C VAL A 120 -8.52 -11.19 -0.16
N PRO A 121 -7.69 -11.66 -1.10
CA PRO A 121 -8.13 -11.85 -2.48
C PRO A 121 -9.23 -12.90 -2.59
N ASN A 122 -10.13 -12.71 -3.55
CA ASN A 122 -11.10 -13.75 -3.90
C ASN A 122 -10.38 -14.89 -4.64
N TYR A 123 -10.07 -15.97 -3.93
CA TYR A 123 -9.31 -17.11 -4.44
C TYR A 123 -9.96 -17.86 -5.60
N ASN A 124 -11.26 -17.69 -5.83
CA ASN A 124 -11.98 -18.36 -6.94
C ASN A 124 -11.49 -17.92 -8.34
N LYS A 125 -10.68 -16.86 -8.42
CA LYS A 125 -10.13 -16.30 -9.67
C LYS A 125 -8.61 -16.48 -9.81
N VAL A 126 -7.95 -17.19 -8.87
CA VAL A 126 -6.47 -17.32 -8.86
C VAL A 126 -6.03 -18.60 -9.55
N PRO A 127 -5.10 -18.56 -10.52
CA PRO A 127 -4.54 -19.77 -11.14
C PRO A 127 -3.84 -20.68 -10.13
N LEU A 128 -4.01 -21.99 -10.28
CA LEU A 128 -3.56 -23.03 -9.34
C LEU A 128 -2.06 -22.95 -8.98
N GLY A 129 -1.19 -22.60 -9.92
CA GLY A 129 0.24 -22.46 -9.68
C GLY A 129 0.61 -21.31 -8.74
N ARG A 130 -0.10 -20.18 -8.82
CA ARG A 130 0.06 -19.05 -7.90
C ARG A 130 -0.47 -19.36 -6.50
N PHE A 131 -1.53 -20.18 -6.43
CA PHE A 131 -2.08 -20.65 -5.18
C PHE A 131 -1.07 -21.50 -4.39
N MET A 132 -0.39 -22.43 -5.07
CA MET A 132 0.63 -23.30 -4.44
C MET A 132 1.83 -22.50 -3.91
N ALA A 133 2.34 -21.53 -4.69
CA ALA A 133 3.46 -20.68 -4.25
C ALA A 133 3.08 -19.83 -3.02
N ARG A 134 1.86 -19.29 -2.99
CA ARG A 134 1.32 -18.56 -1.83
C ARG A 134 1.20 -19.42 -0.59
N TYR A 135 0.76 -20.68 -0.74
CA TYR A 135 0.60 -21.60 0.36
C TYR A 135 1.93 -21.92 1.05
N ILE A 136 3.00 -22.10 0.27
CA ILE A 136 4.36 -22.32 0.79
C ILE A 136 4.84 -21.12 1.59
N THR A 137 4.69 -19.89 1.05
CA THR A 137 5.09 -18.66 1.76
C THR A 137 4.27 -18.47 3.03
N HIS A 138 2.97 -18.76 2.96
CA HIS A 138 2.07 -18.65 4.10
C HIS A 138 2.42 -19.65 5.23
N PHE A 139 2.78 -20.86 4.86
CA PHE A 139 3.25 -21.89 5.79
C PHE A 139 4.50 -21.41 6.57
N TRP A 140 5.50 -20.85 5.86
CA TRP A 140 6.72 -20.35 6.51
C TRP A 140 6.44 -19.16 7.43
N VAL A 141 5.60 -18.21 7.01
CA VAL A 141 5.19 -17.09 7.86
C VAL A 141 4.44 -17.57 9.10
N ALA A 142 3.56 -18.56 8.98
CA ALA A 142 2.84 -19.14 10.12
C ALA A 142 3.78 -19.86 11.10
N VAL A 143 4.81 -20.56 10.59
CA VAL A 143 5.85 -21.19 11.40
C VAL A 143 6.67 -20.14 12.16
N GLU A 144 7.07 -19.05 11.50
CA GLU A 144 7.89 -17.99 12.10
C GLU A 144 7.14 -17.18 13.16
N LEU A 145 5.85 -16.94 12.95
CA LEU A 145 5.00 -16.23 13.91
C LEU A 145 4.43 -17.11 15.03
N GLY A 146 4.58 -18.44 14.94
CA GLY A 146 3.99 -19.38 15.87
C GLY A 146 2.46 -19.35 15.96
N ARG A 147 1.78 -18.67 15.02
CA ARG A 147 0.32 -18.51 14.97
C ARG A 147 -0.18 -18.47 13.52
N CYS A 148 -1.26 -19.19 13.23
CA CYS A 148 -1.90 -19.23 11.91
C CYS A 148 -3.01 -18.17 11.77
N GLN A 149 -2.77 -16.92 12.17
CA GLN A 149 -3.80 -15.86 12.19
C GLN A 149 -3.79 -14.96 10.92
N ILE A 150 -2.75 -15.03 10.10
CA ILE A 150 -2.65 -14.23 8.86
C ILE A 150 -3.16 -15.08 7.70
N ILE A 151 -4.29 -14.70 7.12
CA ILE A 151 -4.93 -15.45 6.01
C ILE A 151 -4.15 -15.25 4.70
N ASP A 152 -3.59 -14.07 4.44
CA ASP A 152 -2.74 -13.80 3.28
C ASP A 152 -1.66 -12.75 3.59
N SER A 153 -0.41 -13.22 3.70
CA SER A 153 0.75 -12.36 3.91
C SER A 153 1.24 -11.66 2.63
N MET A 154 0.69 -12.02 1.46
CA MET A 154 1.14 -11.52 0.15
C MET A 154 0.19 -10.53 -0.52
N CYS A 155 -0.97 -10.24 0.07
CA CYS A 155 -1.87 -9.23 -0.48
C CYS A 155 -1.23 -7.84 -0.37
N GLY A 156 -1.14 -7.11 -1.48
CA GLY A 156 -0.55 -5.77 -1.52
C GLY A 156 -1.52 -4.66 -1.09
N LEU A 157 -2.81 -4.94 -0.94
CA LEU A 157 -3.79 -3.95 -0.49
C LEU A 157 -3.97 -4.05 1.02
N ARG A 158 -3.45 -3.06 1.75
CA ARG A 158 -3.39 -3.04 3.22
C ARG A 158 -3.59 -1.63 3.74
N CYS A 159 -4.15 -1.52 4.97
CA CYS A 159 -4.16 -0.26 5.71
C CYS A 159 -3.30 -0.38 6.97
N TYR A 160 -2.33 0.51 7.10
CA TYR A 160 -1.35 0.55 8.18
C TYR A 160 -1.64 1.71 9.14
N PRO A 161 -1.68 1.47 10.46
CA PRO A 161 -1.60 2.54 11.46
C PRO A 161 -0.14 3.04 11.53
N LEU A 162 0.10 4.30 11.09
CA LEU A 162 1.46 4.79 10.85
C LEU A 162 2.35 4.82 12.09
N ALA A 163 1.83 5.29 13.23
CA ALA A 163 2.63 5.42 14.44
C ALA A 163 3.23 4.08 14.88
N GLN A 164 2.40 3.03 14.94
CA GLN A 164 2.83 1.68 15.33
C GLN A 164 3.73 1.06 14.26
N THR A 165 3.40 1.29 12.98
CA THR A 165 4.18 0.75 11.86
C THR A 165 5.59 1.31 11.85
N LEU A 166 5.74 2.64 11.96
CA LEU A 166 7.06 3.29 11.99
C LEU A 166 7.87 2.89 13.22
N GLN A 167 7.21 2.74 14.37
CA GLN A 167 7.90 2.25 15.58
C GLN A 167 8.54 0.87 15.35
N VAL A 168 7.84 -0.04 14.70
CA VAL A 168 8.38 -1.38 14.37
C VAL A 168 9.49 -1.30 13.32
N MET A 169 9.31 -0.48 12.27
CA MET A 169 10.30 -0.34 11.20
C MET A 169 11.62 0.27 11.66
N HIS A 170 11.61 1.14 12.67
CA HIS A 170 12.84 1.75 13.21
C HIS A 170 13.55 0.86 14.25
N GLN A 171 12.97 -0.27 14.64
CA GLN A 171 13.59 -1.23 15.58
C GLN A 171 14.42 -2.32 14.84
N HIS A 172 14.31 -2.40 13.52
CA HIS A 172 14.98 -3.37 12.65
C HIS A 172 15.78 -2.68 11.54
#